data_91f48c54c1b67f92803dd9e97bc6f331
#
_entry.id   91f48c54c1b67f92803dd9e97bc6f331
#
_cell.length_a   1.000
_cell.length_b   1.000
_cell.length_c   1.000
_cell.angle_alpha   90.00
_cell.angle_beta   90.00
_cell.angle_gamma   90.00
#
_symmetry.space_group_name_H-M   'P 1'
#
loop_
_entity.id
_entity.type
_entity.pdbx_description
1 polymer ?
#
loop_
_entity_poly.entity_id
_entity_poly.type
_entity_poly.pdbx_seq_one_letter_code
_entity_poly.pdbx_strand_id
1 'polypeptide(L)'
;PVSHYYPGTEATSEYREGLYVGYRYTESADVAPAFAFGHGLSYTTFRYDNVQADNAGVSFDVTNTGDCAGDEVAQLYIHKPNAEVFRPAKELKGFQRVHLEKGETKRVTIPFDGYTFRYFNVRTNRFEVEGGEYELLIGASCRDIRLTAKHTEQGTNAPNPYAQLAVQGYRTARVTDVSDAEFTALLGHAIPPHLWDKTQPLTLNDTVTQLSYAKNPLARLIYRILTRMKNKATAAGKPDLNLLFIYNIPFRGMAKMMNGMVSMAMAEDMLLMVNGHFFRGCGRLIHHFCHRPKLNLNPDKKKK
;
A
#
# COMPACT_ATOMS: atom_id res chain seq x y z
N PRO A 1 -11.75 -1.17 6.71
CA PRO A 1 -11.83 -2.62 7.02
C PRO A 1 -10.70 -3.12 7.91
N VAL A 2 -9.53 -2.53 7.84
CA VAL A 2 -8.30 -3.00 8.54
C VAL A 2 -8.26 -2.76 10.06
N SER A 3 -9.24 -2.08 10.65
CA SER A 3 -9.18 -1.66 12.07
C SER A 3 -9.03 -2.83 13.06
N HIS A 4 -9.54 -4.02 12.73
CA HIS A 4 -9.44 -5.21 13.58
C HIS A 4 -8.06 -5.85 13.54
N TYR A 5 -7.30 -5.66 12.48
CA TYR A 5 -6.02 -6.32 12.24
C TYR A 5 -4.82 -5.40 12.45
N TYR A 6 -5.07 -4.10 12.62
CA TYR A 6 -4.03 -3.11 12.86
C TYR A 6 -3.82 -2.89 14.38
N PRO A 7 -2.59 -2.77 14.83
CA PRO A 7 -1.32 -2.74 14.10
C PRO A 7 -0.73 -4.10 13.75
N GLY A 8 -1.41 -5.19 14.00
CA GLY A 8 -0.94 -6.56 13.84
C GLY A 8 -0.54 -7.17 15.18
N THR A 9 0.19 -8.28 15.10
CA THR A 9 0.68 -9.04 16.23
C THR A 9 2.17 -8.78 16.48
N GLU A 10 2.79 -9.54 17.38
CA GLU A 10 4.21 -9.41 17.68
C GLU A 10 5.11 -9.76 16.48
N ALA A 11 4.76 -10.77 15.71
CA ALA A 11 5.56 -11.31 14.61
C ALA A 11 4.95 -11.06 13.23
N THR A 12 3.63 -10.79 13.13
CA THR A 12 2.91 -10.70 11.87
C THR A 12 2.00 -9.48 11.78
N SER A 13 1.81 -8.98 10.56
CA SER A 13 0.73 -8.08 10.21
C SER A 13 -0.08 -8.73 9.09
N GLU A 14 -1.39 -8.84 9.30
CA GLU A 14 -2.30 -9.52 8.38
C GLU A 14 -3.14 -8.51 7.63
N TYR A 15 -3.06 -8.53 6.31
CA TYR A 15 -3.83 -7.68 5.41
C TYR A 15 -5.03 -8.47 4.87
N ARG A 16 -5.93 -8.84 5.79
CA ARG A 16 -7.08 -9.71 5.49
C ARG A 16 -8.09 -9.08 4.54
N GLU A 17 -8.07 -7.76 4.38
CA GLU A 17 -8.93 -7.06 3.43
C GLU A 17 -8.58 -7.32 1.96
N GLY A 18 -7.38 -7.82 1.67
CA GLY A 18 -6.93 -8.15 0.31
C GLY A 18 -7.02 -6.95 -0.65
N LEU A 19 -7.79 -7.07 -1.73
CA LEU A 19 -7.97 -6.01 -2.72
C LEU A 19 -8.85 -4.84 -2.25
N TYR A 20 -9.59 -5.01 -1.15
CA TYR A 20 -10.61 -4.06 -0.71
C TYR A 20 -10.03 -2.98 0.20
N VAL A 21 -9.20 -2.10 -0.38
CA VAL A 21 -8.54 -0.98 0.29
C VAL A 21 -9.06 0.35 -0.28
N GLY A 22 -9.29 1.35 0.58
CA GLY A 22 -9.76 2.67 0.19
C GLY A 22 -11.10 2.61 -0.56
N TYR A 23 -11.19 3.32 -1.70
CA TYR A 23 -12.43 3.38 -2.49
C TYR A 23 -12.84 2.01 -3.04
N ARG A 24 -11.91 1.09 -3.28
CA ARG A 24 -12.25 -0.28 -3.71
C ARG A 24 -13.13 -0.98 -2.68
N TYR A 25 -12.86 -0.75 -1.39
CA TYR A 25 -13.73 -1.23 -0.31
C TYR A 25 -15.03 -0.45 -0.23
N THR A 26 -14.97 0.89 -0.13
CA THR A 26 -16.17 1.71 0.10
C THR A 26 -17.18 1.59 -1.03
N GLU A 27 -16.72 1.41 -2.27
CA GLU A 27 -17.62 1.20 -3.43
C GLU A 27 -18.16 -0.23 -3.52
N SER A 28 -17.37 -1.24 -3.12
CA SER A 28 -17.80 -2.65 -3.18
C SER A 28 -18.70 -3.05 -2.02
N ALA A 29 -18.51 -2.44 -0.84
CA ALA A 29 -19.26 -2.71 0.38
C ALA A 29 -20.39 -1.68 0.63
N ASP A 30 -20.60 -0.74 -0.29
CA ASP A 30 -21.56 0.38 -0.19
C ASP A 30 -21.42 1.18 1.11
N VAL A 31 -20.18 1.47 1.50
CA VAL A 31 -19.88 2.30 2.68
C VAL A 31 -19.70 3.74 2.24
N ALA A 32 -20.45 4.67 2.80
CA ALA A 32 -20.33 6.08 2.48
C ALA A 32 -19.03 6.68 3.06
N PRO A 33 -18.08 7.15 2.23
CA PRO A 33 -16.91 7.88 2.70
C PRO A 33 -17.28 9.35 2.98
N ALA A 34 -16.46 10.05 3.76
CA ALA A 34 -16.61 11.50 3.96
C ALA A 34 -16.46 12.27 2.62
N PHE A 35 -15.53 11.83 1.78
CA PHE A 35 -15.36 12.31 0.41
C PHE A 35 -15.07 11.11 -0.50
N ALA A 36 -15.68 11.09 -1.69
CA ALA A 36 -15.44 10.05 -2.69
C ALA A 36 -13.99 10.13 -3.20
N PHE A 37 -13.41 8.99 -3.54
CA PHE A 37 -12.10 8.98 -4.19
C PHE A 37 -12.17 9.72 -5.54
N GLY A 38 -11.20 10.59 -5.80
CA GLY A 38 -11.17 11.44 -6.98
C GLY A 38 -12.00 12.73 -6.84
N HIS A 39 -12.74 12.93 -5.73
CA HIS A 39 -13.48 14.16 -5.49
C HIS A 39 -12.54 15.36 -5.45
N GLY A 40 -12.92 16.42 -6.16
CA GLY A 40 -12.24 17.71 -6.18
C GLY A 40 -13.26 18.85 -6.23
N LEU A 41 -12.78 20.05 -5.94
CA LEU A 41 -13.54 21.28 -6.06
C LEU A 41 -12.98 22.11 -7.22
N SER A 42 -13.88 22.83 -7.92
CA SER A 42 -13.53 23.77 -8.96
C SER A 42 -14.31 25.07 -8.76
N TYR A 43 -13.79 26.16 -9.28
CA TYR A 43 -14.51 27.45 -9.36
C TYR A 43 -15.45 27.51 -10.57
N THR A 44 -15.50 26.47 -11.38
CA THR A 44 -16.36 26.33 -12.56
C THR A 44 -17.04 24.97 -12.57
N THR A 45 -17.93 24.76 -13.56
CA THR A 45 -18.68 23.50 -13.72
C THR A 45 -18.39 22.89 -15.08
N PHE A 46 -18.50 21.56 -15.18
CA PHE A 46 -18.19 20.84 -16.41
C PHE A 46 -19.31 19.88 -16.79
N ARG A 47 -19.60 19.75 -18.09
CA ARG A 47 -20.50 18.78 -18.67
C ARG A 47 -19.71 17.79 -19.53
N TYR A 48 -20.11 16.53 -19.51
CA TYR A 48 -19.52 15.46 -20.28
C TYR A 48 -20.54 14.93 -21.29
N ASP A 49 -20.14 14.75 -22.55
CA ASP A 49 -21.02 14.33 -23.64
C ASP A 49 -20.28 13.41 -24.64
N ASN A 50 -21.02 12.82 -25.59
CA ASN A 50 -20.51 12.19 -26.82
C ASN A 50 -19.44 11.09 -26.58
N VAL A 51 -19.71 10.18 -25.63
CA VAL A 51 -18.81 9.07 -25.34
C VAL A 51 -18.74 8.10 -26.52
N GLN A 52 -17.52 7.70 -26.86
CA GLN A 52 -17.20 6.67 -27.86
C GLN A 52 -16.08 5.79 -27.32
N ALA A 53 -16.20 4.48 -27.49
CA ALA A 53 -15.18 3.52 -27.11
C ALA A 53 -14.81 2.62 -28.28
N ASP A 54 -13.54 2.32 -28.43
CA ASP A 54 -12.98 1.36 -29.39
C ASP A 54 -11.90 0.51 -28.71
N ASN A 55 -11.10 -0.21 -29.46
CA ASN A 55 -10.02 -1.05 -28.92
C ASN A 55 -8.80 -0.24 -28.44
N ALA A 56 -8.70 1.03 -28.80
CA ALA A 56 -7.58 1.89 -28.43
C ALA A 56 -7.85 2.70 -27.16
N GLY A 57 -9.14 2.93 -26.82
CA GLY A 57 -9.48 3.74 -25.66
C GLY A 57 -10.92 4.22 -25.64
N VAL A 58 -11.19 5.15 -24.74
CA VAL A 58 -12.47 5.85 -24.64
C VAL A 58 -12.25 7.34 -24.87
N SER A 59 -13.13 7.95 -25.69
CA SER A 59 -13.11 9.37 -26.00
C SER A 59 -14.48 9.98 -25.72
N PHE A 60 -14.49 11.22 -25.22
CA PHE A 60 -15.70 11.95 -24.87
C PHE A 60 -15.41 13.46 -24.89
N ASP A 61 -16.45 14.28 -24.92
CA ASP A 61 -16.33 15.74 -24.88
C ASP A 61 -16.49 16.24 -23.46
N VAL A 62 -15.66 17.20 -23.05
CA VAL A 62 -15.80 17.93 -21.79
C VAL A 62 -15.98 19.41 -22.11
N THR A 63 -17.06 20.01 -21.61
CA THR A 63 -17.42 21.42 -21.80
C THR A 63 -17.38 22.14 -20.47
N ASN A 64 -16.69 23.27 -20.40
CA ASN A 64 -16.78 24.19 -19.26
C ASN A 64 -18.09 24.98 -19.36
N THR A 65 -19.03 24.71 -18.47
CA THR A 65 -20.36 25.32 -18.42
C THR A 65 -20.49 26.46 -17.40
N GLY A 66 -19.41 26.74 -16.66
CA GLY A 66 -19.41 27.83 -15.67
C GLY A 66 -18.86 29.14 -16.23
N ASP A 67 -18.61 30.11 -15.34
CA ASP A 67 -18.32 31.49 -15.71
C ASP A 67 -16.83 31.85 -15.76
N CYS A 68 -15.94 30.97 -15.37
CA CYS A 68 -14.48 31.17 -15.40
C CYS A 68 -13.75 29.97 -15.97
N ALA A 69 -12.51 30.17 -16.39
CA ALA A 69 -11.62 29.07 -16.80
C ALA A 69 -11.31 28.13 -15.63
N GLY A 70 -11.09 26.86 -15.92
CA GLY A 70 -10.75 25.90 -14.89
C GLY A 70 -10.23 24.58 -15.46
N ASP A 71 -9.70 23.76 -14.57
CA ASP A 71 -9.22 22.42 -14.89
C ASP A 71 -10.23 21.36 -14.42
N GLU A 72 -10.43 20.35 -15.25
CA GLU A 72 -11.17 19.15 -14.91
C GLU A 72 -10.24 17.94 -14.97
N VAL A 73 -10.46 16.96 -14.08
CA VAL A 73 -9.77 15.66 -14.12
C VAL A 73 -10.78 14.58 -14.41
N ALA A 74 -10.91 14.25 -15.67
CA ALA A 74 -11.77 13.17 -16.13
C ALA A 74 -11.14 11.81 -15.81
N GLN A 75 -11.90 10.93 -15.15
CA GLN A 75 -11.44 9.67 -14.60
C GLN A 75 -12.18 8.51 -15.26
N LEU A 76 -11.44 7.46 -15.68
CA LEU A 76 -11.99 6.22 -16.23
C LEU A 76 -11.91 5.13 -15.17
N TYR A 77 -13.05 4.61 -14.78
CA TYR A 77 -13.18 3.42 -13.96
C TYR A 77 -13.69 2.25 -14.80
N ILE A 78 -13.20 1.05 -14.51
CA ILE A 78 -13.62 -0.19 -15.17
C ILE A 78 -14.42 -1.01 -14.17
N HIS A 79 -15.62 -1.43 -14.56
CA HIS A 79 -16.45 -2.42 -13.90
C HIS A 79 -16.56 -3.67 -14.77
N LYS A 80 -16.49 -4.86 -14.18
CA LYS A 80 -16.72 -6.15 -14.86
C LYS A 80 -18.00 -6.77 -14.33
N PRO A 81 -19.13 -6.64 -15.02
CA PRO A 81 -20.35 -7.34 -14.65
C PRO A 81 -20.15 -8.86 -14.65
N ASN A 82 -20.76 -9.55 -13.71
CA ASN A 82 -20.72 -11.01 -13.62
C ASN A 82 -19.31 -11.60 -13.63
N ALA A 83 -18.35 -10.91 -13.00
CA ALA A 83 -16.97 -11.38 -12.91
C ALA A 83 -16.89 -12.74 -12.20
N GLU A 84 -16.24 -13.73 -12.79
CA GLU A 84 -15.95 -15.02 -12.15
C GLU A 84 -14.80 -14.88 -11.13
N VAL A 85 -13.81 -14.06 -11.46
CA VAL A 85 -12.72 -13.67 -10.55
C VAL A 85 -13.22 -12.51 -9.70
N PHE A 86 -13.27 -12.68 -8.37
CA PHE A 86 -13.69 -11.59 -7.49
C PHE A 86 -12.74 -10.39 -7.63
N ARG A 87 -13.32 -9.22 -7.68
CA ARG A 87 -12.62 -7.93 -7.82
C ARG A 87 -13.45 -6.81 -7.22
N PRO A 88 -12.86 -5.63 -6.99
CA PRO A 88 -13.61 -4.44 -6.58
C PRO A 88 -14.72 -4.09 -7.58
N ALA A 89 -15.80 -3.48 -7.09
CA ALA A 89 -16.92 -3.05 -7.93
C ALA A 89 -16.48 -2.16 -9.09
N LYS A 90 -15.46 -1.34 -8.88
CA LYS A 90 -14.83 -0.55 -9.93
C LYS A 90 -13.37 -0.26 -9.61
N GLU A 91 -12.54 -0.07 -10.64
CA GLU A 91 -11.13 0.25 -10.50
C GLU A 91 -10.75 1.41 -11.43
N LEU A 92 -10.09 2.44 -10.89
CA LEU A 92 -9.50 3.52 -11.69
C LEU A 92 -8.41 2.94 -12.60
N LYS A 93 -8.55 3.12 -13.91
CA LYS A 93 -7.63 2.62 -14.92
C LYS A 93 -7.00 3.71 -15.79
N GLY A 94 -7.54 4.91 -15.76
CA GLY A 94 -6.97 6.04 -16.45
C GLY A 94 -7.57 7.36 -15.98
N PHE A 95 -6.88 8.45 -16.24
CA PHE A 95 -7.39 9.79 -16.02
C PHE A 95 -6.70 10.78 -16.97
N GLN A 96 -7.37 11.89 -17.24
CA GLN A 96 -6.83 12.98 -18.04
C GLN A 96 -7.23 14.32 -17.42
N ARG A 97 -6.23 15.16 -17.11
CA ARG A 97 -6.47 16.56 -16.75
C ARG A 97 -6.61 17.39 -18.02
N VAL A 98 -7.63 18.24 -18.07
CA VAL A 98 -7.90 19.15 -19.18
C VAL A 98 -8.20 20.54 -18.66
N HIS A 99 -7.50 21.55 -19.21
CA HIS A 99 -7.80 22.95 -18.98
C HIS A 99 -8.81 23.44 -20.00
N LEU A 100 -9.85 24.18 -19.57
CA LEU A 100 -10.94 24.69 -20.40
C LEU A 100 -11.24 26.16 -20.05
N GLU A 101 -11.22 27.00 -21.08
CA GLU A 101 -11.73 28.36 -20.98
C GLU A 101 -13.26 28.34 -20.79
N LYS A 102 -13.85 29.48 -20.37
CA LYS A 102 -15.31 29.62 -20.26
C LYS A 102 -16.00 29.28 -21.58
N GLY A 103 -16.93 28.34 -21.55
CA GLY A 103 -17.69 27.88 -22.70
C GLY A 103 -16.91 26.95 -23.65
N GLU A 104 -15.63 26.66 -23.38
CA GLU A 104 -14.82 25.82 -24.25
C GLU A 104 -15.22 24.35 -24.11
N THR A 105 -15.18 23.64 -25.23
CA THR A 105 -15.34 22.18 -25.31
C THR A 105 -14.07 21.56 -25.87
N LYS A 106 -13.55 20.53 -25.20
CA LYS A 106 -12.42 19.71 -25.70
C LYS A 106 -12.77 18.25 -25.77
N ARG A 107 -12.30 17.59 -26.82
CA ARG A 107 -12.30 16.14 -26.92
C ARG A 107 -11.21 15.58 -26.03
N VAL A 108 -11.58 14.71 -25.11
CA VAL A 108 -10.67 14.00 -24.17
C VAL A 108 -10.61 12.56 -24.60
N THR A 109 -9.42 11.98 -24.62
CA THR A 109 -9.20 10.57 -24.89
C THR A 109 -8.38 9.95 -23.77
N ILE A 110 -8.87 8.84 -23.20
CA ILE A 110 -8.14 8.02 -22.24
C ILE A 110 -7.82 6.71 -22.92
N PRO A 111 -6.54 6.45 -23.26
CA PRO A 111 -6.16 5.24 -23.97
C PRO A 111 -6.24 4.02 -23.07
N PHE A 112 -6.51 2.86 -23.67
CA PHE A 112 -6.31 1.57 -23.01
C PHE A 112 -4.85 1.14 -23.13
N ASP A 113 -4.37 0.48 -22.12
CA ASP A 113 -3.02 -0.08 -22.06
C ASP A 113 -3.06 -1.52 -21.51
N GLY A 114 -1.91 -2.16 -21.41
CA GLY A 114 -1.79 -3.52 -20.86
C GLY A 114 -2.20 -3.64 -19.39
N TYR A 115 -2.54 -2.54 -18.69
CA TYR A 115 -2.99 -2.53 -17.31
C TYR A 115 -4.51 -2.37 -17.16
N THR A 116 -5.20 -1.98 -18.21
CA THR A 116 -6.60 -1.54 -18.13
C THR A 116 -7.54 -2.66 -17.69
N PHE A 117 -7.48 -3.85 -18.28
CA PHE A 117 -8.43 -4.94 -18.03
C PHE A 117 -7.86 -6.11 -17.24
N ARG A 118 -6.55 -6.10 -16.96
CA ARG A 118 -5.84 -7.23 -16.36
C ARG A 118 -6.13 -7.40 -14.87
N TYR A 119 -6.01 -8.65 -14.40
CA TYR A 119 -5.89 -9.02 -13.02
C TYR A 119 -4.66 -9.94 -12.83
N PHE A 120 -4.10 -10.02 -11.62
CA PHE A 120 -3.02 -10.96 -11.35
C PHE A 120 -3.60 -12.32 -10.98
N ASN A 121 -3.20 -13.36 -11.70
CA ASN A 121 -3.63 -14.72 -11.47
C ASN A 121 -2.55 -15.49 -10.70
N VAL A 122 -2.81 -15.83 -9.43
CA VAL A 122 -1.87 -16.53 -8.55
C VAL A 122 -1.55 -17.96 -9.00
N ARG A 123 -2.41 -18.59 -9.83
CA ARG A 123 -2.17 -19.95 -10.35
C ARG A 123 -1.23 -19.96 -11.54
N THR A 124 -1.32 -18.97 -12.42
CA THR A 124 -0.44 -18.82 -13.57
C THR A 124 0.78 -17.96 -13.26
N ASN A 125 0.78 -17.29 -12.11
CA ASN A 125 1.81 -16.35 -11.63
C ASN A 125 2.09 -15.22 -12.63
N ARG A 126 1.06 -14.70 -13.28
CA ARG A 126 1.15 -13.59 -14.22
C ARG A 126 -0.15 -12.80 -14.31
N PHE A 127 -0.11 -11.68 -15.05
CA PHE A 127 -1.31 -10.92 -15.34
C PHE A 127 -2.09 -11.58 -16.49
N GLU A 128 -3.40 -11.72 -16.26
CA GLU A 128 -4.35 -12.31 -17.19
C GLU A 128 -5.54 -11.35 -17.40
N VAL A 129 -6.30 -11.56 -18.47
CA VAL A 129 -7.53 -10.83 -18.76
C VAL A 129 -8.71 -11.80 -18.70
N GLU A 130 -9.75 -11.46 -17.98
CA GLU A 130 -11.02 -12.17 -17.98
C GLU A 130 -11.84 -11.69 -19.17
N GLY A 131 -12.18 -12.59 -20.08
CA GLY A 131 -12.94 -12.24 -21.29
C GLY A 131 -14.37 -11.80 -21.01
N GLY A 132 -14.95 -11.06 -21.96
CA GLY A 132 -16.34 -10.63 -21.95
C GLY A 132 -16.55 -9.13 -21.84
N GLU A 133 -17.78 -8.73 -21.56
CA GLU A 133 -18.18 -7.32 -21.51
C GLU A 133 -17.65 -6.63 -20.22
N TYR A 134 -17.19 -5.41 -20.39
CA TYR A 134 -16.80 -4.46 -19.36
C TYR A 134 -17.60 -3.17 -19.48
N GLU A 135 -17.90 -2.54 -18.38
CA GLU A 135 -18.45 -1.19 -18.32
C GLU A 135 -17.32 -0.19 -18.06
N LEU A 136 -17.29 0.82 -18.94
CA LEU A 136 -16.41 1.98 -18.87
C LEU A 136 -17.17 3.11 -18.18
N LEU A 137 -16.80 3.44 -16.96
CA LEU A 137 -17.46 4.45 -16.14
C LEU A 137 -16.59 5.71 -16.12
N ILE A 138 -17.05 6.77 -16.77
CA ILE A 138 -16.32 8.03 -16.90
C ILE A 138 -16.94 9.07 -15.96
N GLY A 139 -16.15 9.71 -15.13
CA GLY A 139 -16.65 10.67 -14.18
C GLY A 139 -15.61 11.61 -13.60
N ALA A 140 -16.06 12.52 -12.73
CA ALA A 140 -15.21 13.44 -11.98
C ALA A 140 -14.74 12.83 -10.63
N SER A 141 -15.36 11.73 -10.22
CA SER A 141 -14.94 10.93 -9.05
C SER A 141 -15.49 9.50 -9.17
N CYS A 142 -15.11 8.61 -8.26
CA CYS A 142 -15.65 7.24 -8.25
C CYS A 142 -17.17 7.19 -8.00
N ARG A 143 -17.80 8.26 -7.50
CA ARG A 143 -19.26 8.37 -7.26
C ARG A 143 -19.96 9.38 -8.16
N ASP A 144 -19.23 10.26 -8.81
CA ASP A 144 -19.77 11.21 -9.78
C ASP A 144 -19.49 10.68 -11.20
N ILE A 145 -20.18 9.60 -11.58
CA ILE A 145 -20.11 9.00 -12.92
C ILE A 145 -21.09 9.74 -13.83
N ARG A 146 -20.59 10.28 -14.92
CA ARG A 146 -21.33 11.13 -15.86
C ARG A 146 -21.59 10.46 -17.20
N LEU A 147 -20.73 9.55 -17.65
CA LEU A 147 -20.91 8.78 -18.88
C LEU A 147 -20.59 7.31 -18.61
N THR A 148 -21.28 6.44 -19.36
CA THR A 148 -21.03 4.99 -19.36
C THR A 148 -20.96 4.50 -20.79
N ALA A 149 -20.01 3.64 -21.09
CA ALA A 149 -19.90 2.92 -22.34
C ALA A 149 -19.59 1.43 -22.06
N LYS A 150 -19.74 0.59 -23.09
CA LYS A 150 -19.42 -0.83 -23.01
C LYS A 150 -18.23 -1.13 -23.91
N HIS A 151 -17.43 -2.11 -23.45
CA HIS A 151 -16.30 -2.62 -24.21
C HIS A 151 -16.21 -4.13 -24.01
N THR A 152 -15.82 -4.87 -25.04
CA THR A 152 -15.66 -6.33 -24.97
C THR A 152 -14.20 -6.70 -25.17
N GLU A 153 -13.64 -7.40 -24.19
CA GLU A 153 -12.27 -7.91 -24.24
C GLU A 153 -12.23 -9.40 -24.55
N GLN A 154 -11.22 -9.80 -25.32
CA GLN A 154 -10.87 -11.19 -25.48
C GLN A 154 -10.04 -11.64 -24.26
N GLY A 155 -10.56 -12.63 -23.52
CA GLY A 155 -9.84 -13.17 -22.36
C GLY A 155 -8.61 -14.00 -22.75
N THR A 156 -7.73 -14.17 -21.78
CA THR A 156 -6.54 -15.05 -21.91
C THR A 156 -6.86 -16.53 -21.66
N ASN A 157 -8.14 -16.88 -21.37
CA ASN A 157 -8.63 -18.22 -21.05
C ASN A 157 -7.89 -18.88 -19.86
N ALA A 158 -7.36 -18.08 -18.96
CA ALA A 158 -6.70 -18.57 -17.76
C ALA A 158 -7.72 -19.15 -16.76
N PRO A 159 -7.36 -20.23 -16.03
CA PRO A 159 -8.26 -20.81 -15.04
C PRO A 159 -8.54 -19.82 -13.90
N ASN A 160 -9.80 -19.74 -13.45
CA ASN A 160 -10.15 -18.92 -12.30
C ASN A 160 -9.39 -19.43 -11.04
N PRO A 161 -8.52 -18.60 -10.41
CA PRO A 161 -7.71 -19.03 -9.28
C PRO A 161 -8.53 -19.29 -8.01
N TYR A 162 -9.75 -18.78 -7.94
CA TYR A 162 -10.61 -18.81 -6.74
C TYR A 162 -11.84 -19.71 -6.90
N ALA A 163 -11.98 -20.44 -8.02
CA ALA A 163 -13.19 -21.21 -8.33
C ALA A 163 -13.58 -22.22 -7.25
N GLN A 164 -12.58 -22.85 -6.62
CA GLN A 164 -12.78 -23.90 -5.61
C GLN A 164 -12.53 -23.43 -4.18
N LEU A 165 -12.27 -22.13 -3.96
CA LEU A 165 -11.97 -21.60 -2.65
C LEU A 165 -13.22 -21.12 -1.94
N ALA A 166 -13.32 -21.42 -0.63
CA ALA A 166 -14.35 -20.89 0.26
C ALA A 166 -13.99 -19.46 0.69
N VAL A 167 -14.14 -18.49 -0.21
CA VAL A 167 -13.73 -17.08 -0.04
C VAL A 167 -14.92 -16.13 -0.23
N GLN A 168 -16.05 -16.46 0.40
CA GLN A 168 -17.31 -15.73 0.21
C GLN A 168 -17.25 -14.28 0.68
N GLY A 169 -16.52 -13.98 1.76
CA GLY A 169 -16.31 -12.61 2.24
C GLY A 169 -15.63 -11.74 1.18
N TYR A 170 -14.65 -12.29 0.47
CA TYR A 170 -13.99 -11.58 -0.63
C TYR A 170 -14.88 -11.41 -1.86
N ARG A 171 -15.74 -12.37 -2.16
CA ARG A 171 -16.71 -12.25 -3.28
C ARG A 171 -17.75 -11.16 -3.04
N THR A 172 -18.10 -10.90 -1.79
CA THR A 172 -19.14 -9.95 -1.39
C THR A 172 -18.57 -8.67 -0.73
N ALA A 173 -17.25 -8.48 -0.75
CA ALA A 173 -16.53 -7.38 -0.10
C ALA A 173 -16.81 -7.26 1.43
N ARG A 174 -17.24 -8.35 2.08
CA ARG A 174 -17.42 -8.42 3.54
C ARG A 174 -16.12 -8.79 4.22
N VAL A 175 -15.17 -7.85 4.21
CA VAL A 175 -13.78 -8.08 4.65
C VAL A 175 -13.43 -7.41 5.98
N THR A 176 -14.40 -6.97 6.73
CA THR A 176 -14.18 -6.37 8.06
C THR A 176 -13.90 -7.43 9.14
N ASP A 177 -14.36 -8.66 8.94
CA ASP A 177 -14.19 -9.77 9.88
C ASP A 177 -14.00 -11.08 9.09
N VAL A 178 -12.83 -11.23 8.48
CA VAL A 178 -12.48 -12.42 7.70
C VAL A 178 -12.00 -13.52 8.64
N SER A 179 -12.60 -14.70 8.58
CA SER A 179 -12.21 -15.85 9.39
C SER A 179 -10.81 -16.38 9.01
N ASP A 180 -10.14 -17.04 9.96
CA ASP A 180 -8.84 -17.69 9.72
C ASP A 180 -8.93 -18.72 8.58
N ALA A 181 -10.02 -19.45 8.50
CA ALA A 181 -10.23 -20.47 7.45
C ALA A 181 -10.29 -19.81 6.06
N GLU A 182 -11.04 -18.72 5.92
CA GLU A 182 -11.19 -17.98 4.67
C GLU A 182 -9.87 -17.29 4.27
N PHE A 183 -9.18 -16.67 5.23
CA PHE A 183 -7.89 -16.05 4.99
C PHE A 183 -6.81 -17.06 4.61
N THR A 184 -6.74 -18.22 5.31
CA THR A 184 -5.86 -19.34 4.97
C THR A 184 -6.13 -19.85 3.55
N ALA A 185 -7.40 -19.99 3.16
CA ALA A 185 -7.78 -20.39 1.81
C ALA A 185 -7.25 -19.42 0.76
N LEU A 186 -7.34 -18.10 1.01
CA LEU A 186 -6.81 -17.08 0.11
C LEU A 186 -5.28 -17.05 0.06
N LEU A 187 -4.60 -17.21 1.21
CA LEU A 187 -3.13 -17.26 1.29
C LEU A 187 -2.54 -18.49 0.60
N GLY A 188 -3.28 -19.60 0.57
CA GLY A 188 -2.79 -20.88 0.06
C GLY A 188 -1.80 -21.60 1.01
N HIS A 189 -1.62 -21.10 2.23
CA HIS A 189 -0.81 -21.71 3.28
C HIS A 189 -1.34 -21.32 4.66
N ALA A 190 -0.88 -22.00 5.72
CA ALA A 190 -1.28 -21.66 7.09
C ALA A 190 -0.85 -20.23 7.48
N ILE A 191 -1.66 -19.58 8.30
CA ILE A 191 -1.33 -18.28 8.89
C ILE A 191 -0.07 -18.45 9.74
N PRO A 192 0.97 -17.62 9.55
CA PRO A 192 2.18 -17.68 10.36
C PRO A 192 1.89 -17.47 11.85
N PRO A 193 2.72 -18.03 12.76
CA PRO A 193 2.56 -17.81 14.19
C PRO A 193 2.60 -16.32 14.57
N HIS A 194 1.72 -15.90 15.44
CA HIS A 194 1.61 -14.52 15.90
C HIS A 194 2.70 -14.10 16.89
N LEU A 195 3.30 -15.08 17.57
CA LEU A 195 4.35 -14.84 18.55
C LEU A 195 5.73 -15.05 17.93
N TRP A 196 6.68 -14.29 18.40
CA TRP A 196 8.07 -14.42 18.02
C TRP A 196 8.63 -15.79 18.43
N ASP A 197 9.35 -16.45 17.52
CA ASP A 197 10.10 -17.66 17.84
C ASP A 197 11.37 -17.32 18.61
N LYS A 198 11.35 -17.52 19.93
CA LYS A 198 12.46 -17.23 20.85
C LYS A 198 13.72 -18.07 20.60
N THR A 199 13.62 -19.14 19.80
CA THR A 199 14.76 -20.00 19.45
C THR A 199 15.59 -19.41 18.30
N GLN A 200 14.96 -18.59 17.46
CA GLN A 200 15.63 -17.96 16.32
C GLN A 200 16.53 -16.78 16.75
N PRO A 201 17.68 -16.61 16.10
CA PRO A 201 18.48 -15.42 16.29
C PRO A 201 17.77 -14.19 15.69
N LEU A 202 18.00 -13.03 16.29
CA LEU A 202 17.58 -11.74 15.70
C LEU A 202 18.32 -11.49 14.39
N THR A 203 17.64 -10.85 13.44
CA THR A 203 18.13 -10.53 12.10
C THR A 203 18.22 -9.02 11.88
N LEU A 204 18.77 -8.59 10.75
CA LEU A 204 18.80 -7.17 10.34
C LEU A 204 17.40 -6.56 10.16
N ASN A 205 16.38 -7.40 9.94
CA ASN A 205 15.00 -6.95 9.76
C ASN A 205 14.26 -6.72 11.08
N ASP A 206 14.79 -7.24 12.19
CA ASP A 206 14.16 -7.12 13.49
C ASP A 206 14.43 -5.75 14.10
N THR A 207 13.49 -5.30 14.92
CA THR A 207 13.51 -3.97 15.51
C THR A 207 14.02 -4.02 16.96
N VAL A 208 14.20 -2.84 17.56
CA VAL A 208 14.53 -2.74 18.99
C VAL A 208 13.47 -3.41 19.87
N THR A 209 12.23 -3.55 19.40
CA THR A 209 11.16 -4.25 20.12
C THR A 209 11.53 -5.71 20.40
N GLN A 210 12.16 -6.40 19.45
CA GLN A 210 12.58 -7.79 19.57
C GLN A 210 13.81 -7.97 20.49
N LEU A 211 14.44 -6.91 20.97
CA LEU A 211 15.49 -7.03 21.99
C LEU A 211 15.01 -7.69 23.30
N SER A 212 13.69 -7.76 23.52
CA SER A 212 13.11 -8.56 24.61
C SER A 212 13.53 -10.04 24.54
N TYR A 213 13.79 -10.55 23.33
CA TYR A 213 14.20 -11.93 23.02
C TYR A 213 15.71 -12.09 22.82
N ALA A 214 16.49 -11.02 22.93
CA ALA A 214 17.92 -11.06 22.79
C ALA A 214 18.57 -12.06 23.76
N LYS A 215 19.56 -12.83 23.32
CA LYS A 215 20.32 -13.73 24.20
C LYS A 215 21.17 -12.95 25.21
N ASN A 216 21.62 -11.76 24.84
CA ASN A 216 22.41 -10.88 25.70
C ASN A 216 21.54 -10.17 26.76
N PRO A 217 21.83 -10.30 28.07
CA PRO A 217 21.06 -9.67 29.13
C PRO A 217 21.13 -8.12 29.09
N LEU A 218 22.24 -7.54 28.63
CA LEU A 218 22.38 -6.09 28.47
C LEU A 218 21.40 -5.54 27.42
N ALA A 219 21.24 -6.23 26.31
CA ALA A 219 20.27 -5.86 25.28
C ALA A 219 18.83 -5.90 25.85
N ARG A 220 18.49 -6.92 26.64
CA ARG A 220 17.19 -6.98 27.34
C ARG A 220 17.01 -5.85 28.37
N LEU A 221 18.07 -5.41 29.01
CA LEU A 221 18.03 -4.26 29.92
C LEU A 221 17.74 -2.96 29.13
N ILE A 222 18.42 -2.74 28.01
CA ILE A 222 18.17 -1.59 27.12
C ILE A 222 16.71 -1.58 26.69
N TYR A 223 16.17 -2.70 26.23
CA TYR A 223 14.76 -2.83 25.89
C TYR A 223 13.84 -2.40 27.04
N ARG A 224 14.08 -2.88 28.27
CA ARG A 224 13.26 -2.51 29.44
C ARG A 224 13.29 -1.01 29.74
N ILE A 225 14.45 -0.38 29.61
CA ILE A 225 14.61 1.08 29.81
C ILE A 225 13.80 1.84 28.76
N LEU A 226 13.99 1.52 27.47
CA LEU A 226 13.28 2.16 26.37
C LEU A 226 11.76 1.97 26.48
N THR A 227 11.32 0.76 26.84
CA THR A 227 9.90 0.45 27.05
C THR A 227 9.31 1.28 28.21
N ARG A 228 10.03 1.42 29.33
CA ARG A 228 9.58 2.27 30.45
C ARG A 228 9.46 3.73 30.03
N MET A 229 10.43 4.26 29.29
CA MET A 229 10.39 5.64 28.79
C MET A 229 9.20 5.85 27.85
N LYS A 230 9.00 4.94 26.88
CA LYS A 230 7.86 4.96 25.96
C LYS A 230 6.53 4.96 26.72
N ASN A 231 6.34 4.01 27.64
CA ASN A 231 5.09 3.86 28.38
C ASN A 231 4.81 5.10 29.28
N LYS A 232 5.84 5.68 29.90
CA LYS A 232 5.72 6.91 30.69
C LYS A 232 5.26 8.09 29.82
N ALA A 233 5.86 8.28 28.65
CA ALA A 233 5.48 9.35 27.71
C ALA A 233 4.04 9.18 27.20
N THR A 234 3.65 7.95 26.85
CA THR A 234 2.29 7.63 26.43
C THR A 234 1.26 7.86 27.53
N ALA A 235 1.54 7.41 28.76
CA ALA A 235 0.65 7.61 29.91
C ALA A 235 0.48 9.09 30.27
N ALA A 236 1.47 9.93 29.99
CA ALA A 236 1.40 11.38 30.17
C ALA A 236 0.64 12.10 29.02
N GLY A 237 0.07 11.37 28.05
CA GLY A 237 -0.60 11.94 26.90
C GLY A 237 0.31 12.68 25.89
N LYS A 238 1.62 12.51 26.03
CA LYS A 238 2.65 13.14 25.18
C LYS A 238 3.61 12.09 24.64
N PRO A 239 3.18 11.26 23.67
CA PRO A 239 4.05 10.24 23.08
C PRO A 239 5.27 10.88 22.41
N ASP A 240 6.46 10.38 22.75
CA ASP A 240 7.72 10.81 22.14
C ASP A 240 7.92 10.10 20.80
N LEU A 241 7.77 10.86 19.72
CA LEU A 241 7.87 10.34 18.35
C LEU A 241 9.28 9.81 18.03
N ASN A 242 10.34 10.44 18.55
CA ASN A 242 11.71 9.99 18.33
C ASN A 242 11.94 8.65 19.04
N LEU A 243 11.43 8.50 20.25
CA LEU A 243 11.52 7.25 20.98
C LEU A 243 10.72 6.14 20.30
N LEU A 244 9.51 6.43 19.79
CA LEU A 244 8.72 5.49 19.00
C LEU A 244 9.44 5.09 17.72
N PHE A 245 10.08 6.04 17.05
CA PHE A 245 10.89 5.77 15.87
C PHE A 245 12.06 4.82 16.18
N ILE A 246 12.87 5.13 17.22
CA ILE A 246 13.99 4.28 17.64
C ILE A 246 13.50 2.87 18.04
N TYR A 247 12.35 2.79 18.71
CA TYR A 247 11.77 1.54 19.19
C TYR A 247 11.34 0.61 18.03
N ASN A 248 10.87 1.19 16.93
CA ASN A 248 10.35 0.46 15.78
C ASN A 248 11.30 0.38 14.57
N ILE A 249 12.49 1.01 14.65
CA ILE A 249 13.44 0.94 13.55
C ILE A 249 14.10 -0.43 13.48
N PRO A 250 14.14 -1.11 12.31
CA PRO A 250 14.90 -2.33 12.14
C PRO A 250 16.42 -2.06 12.18
N PHE A 251 17.22 -3.03 12.58
CA PHE A 251 18.68 -2.87 12.67
C PHE A 251 19.28 -2.34 11.37
N ARG A 252 18.84 -2.86 10.20
CA ARG A 252 19.28 -2.33 8.89
C ARG A 252 18.86 -0.88 8.64
N GLY A 253 17.74 -0.45 9.24
CA GLY A 253 17.23 0.91 9.12
C GLY A 253 18.15 1.92 9.81
N MET A 254 18.81 1.53 10.90
CA MET A 254 19.79 2.38 11.57
C MET A 254 20.93 2.81 10.63
N ALA A 255 21.42 1.88 9.79
CA ALA A 255 22.46 2.18 8.81
C ALA A 255 22.02 3.17 7.72
N LYS A 256 20.74 3.23 7.39
CA LYS A 256 20.20 4.14 6.37
C LYS A 256 19.77 5.49 6.93
N MET A 257 19.23 5.51 8.14
CA MET A 257 18.54 6.68 8.69
C MET A 257 19.39 7.52 9.65
N MET A 258 20.53 7.01 10.12
CA MET A 258 21.40 7.73 11.07
C MET A 258 22.53 8.52 10.36
N ASN A 259 22.26 9.05 9.16
CA ASN A 259 23.19 9.90 8.39
C ASN A 259 24.64 9.37 8.37
N GLY A 260 24.81 8.04 8.20
CA GLY A 260 26.12 7.38 8.14
C GLY A 260 26.87 7.29 9.47
N MET A 261 26.25 7.65 10.59
CA MET A 261 26.85 7.39 11.91
C MET A 261 26.96 5.89 12.19
N VAL A 262 26.04 5.09 11.65
CA VAL A 262 26.02 3.63 11.71
C VAL A 262 26.14 3.07 10.31
N SER A 263 27.16 2.24 10.05
CA SER A 263 27.27 1.50 8.79
C SER A 263 26.49 0.17 8.86
N MET A 264 26.25 -0.48 7.71
CA MET A 264 25.64 -1.80 7.69
C MET A 264 26.48 -2.84 8.45
N ALA A 265 27.81 -2.79 8.31
CA ALA A 265 28.72 -3.64 9.06
C ALA A 265 28.58 -3.44 10.59
N MET A 266 28.42 -2.19 11.04
CA MET A 266 28.17 -1.91 12.45
C MET A 266 26.80 -2.44 12.92
N ALA A 267 25.77 -2.42 12.09
CA ALA A 267 24.47 -3.02 12.40
C ALA A 267 24.57 -4.55 12.55
N GLU A 268 25.35 -5.20 11.69
CA GLU A 268 25.67 -6.64 11.80
C GLU A 268 26.45 -6.96 13.08
N ASP A 269 27.39 -6.10 13.46
CA ASP A 269 28.15 -6.27 14.71
C ASP A 269 27.26 -6.12 15.95
N MET A 270 26.32 -5.18 15.94
CA MET A 270 25.31 -5.07 16.97
C MET A 270 24.44 -6.34 17.04
N LEU A 271 24.06 -6.92 15.91
CA LEU A 271 23.35 -8.20 15.88
C LEU A 271 24.16 -9.36 16.50
N LEU A 272 25.45 -9.44 16.25
CA LEU A 272 26.31 -10.44 16.91
C LEU A 272 26.27 -10.29 18.43
N MET A 273 26.31 -9.04 18.93
CA MET A 273 26.25 -8.76 20.38
C MET A 273 24.92 -9.21 20.98
N VAL A 274 23.78 -8.86 20.34
CA VAL A 274 22.45 -9.19 20.88
C VAL A 274 22.13 -10.68 20.78
N ASN A 275 22.72 -11.39 19.82
CA ASN A 275 22.60 -12.83 19.63
C ASN A 275 23.55 -13.68 20.49
N GLY A 276 24.25 -13.04 21.46
CA GLY A 276 25.06 -13.73 22.46
C GLY A 276 26.57 -13.75 22.18
N HIS A 277 27.05 -13.20 21.07
CA HIS A 277 28.46 -13.08 20.72
C HIS A 277 29.03 -11.71 21.12
N PHE A 278 28.81 -11.29 22.38
CA PHE A 278 29.05 -9.92 22.85
C PHE A 278 30.46 -9.43 22.57
N PHE A 279 31.50 -10.11 23.06
CA PHE A 279 32.89 -9.65 22.91
C PHE A 279 33.34 -9.59 21.45
N ARG A 280 32.94 -10.59 20.63
CA ARG A 280 33.24 -10.61 19.20
C ARG A 280 32.56 -9.44 18.47
N GLY A 281 31.29 -9.18 18.79
CA GLY A 281 30.55 -8.05 18.24
C GLY A 281 31.12 -6.72 18.65
N CYS A 282 31.50 -6.54 19.94
CA CYS A 282 32.15 -5.32 20.42
C CYS A 282 33.47 -5.02 19.68
N GLY A 283 34.35 -6.02 19.56
CA GLY A 283 35.64 -5.84 18.87
C GLY A 283 35.46 -5.41 17.41
N ARG A 284 34.54 -6.05 16.69
CA ARG A 284 34.20 -5.69 15.30
C ARG A 284 33.55 -4.32 15.21
N LEU A 285 32.62 -4.00 16.10
CA LEU A 285 31.93 -2.71 16.14
C LEU A 285 32.93 -1.55 16.34
N ILE A 286 33.89 -1.68 17.27
CA ILE A 286 34.94 -0.70 17.49
C ILE A 286 35.79 -0.57 16.23
N HIS A 287 36.19 -1.68 15.62
CA HIS A 287 36.96 -1.67 14.37
C HIS A 287 36.24 -0.90 13.28
N HIS A 288 34.98 -1.25 12.98
CA HIS A 288 34.18 -0.59 11.93
C HIS A 288 33.87 0.88 12.28
N PHE A 289 33.72 1.20 13.55
CA PHE A 289 33.55 2.59 13.99
C PHE A 289 34.79 3.44 13.73
N CYS A 290 35.98 2.93 14.04
CA CYS A 290 37.27 3.64 13.83
C CYS A 290 37.61 3.79 12.34
N HIS A 291 37.21 2.81 11.52
CA HIS A 291 37.54 2.79 10.08
C HIS A 291 36.37 3.27 9.20
N ARG A 292 35.33 3.86 9.76
CA ARG A 292 34.21 4.39 8.97
C ARG A 292 34.67 5.55 8.08
N PRO A 293 34.14 5.70 6.86
CA PRO A 293 34.36 6.86 6.02
C PRO A 293 33.96 8.13 6.76
N LYS A 294 34.81 9.15 6.77
CA LYS A 294 34.42 10.45 7.34
C LYS A 294 33.28 11.03 6.51
N LEU A 295 32.12 11.20 7.10
CA LEU A 295 31.03 11.89 6.44
C LEU A 295 31.41 13.34 6.19
N ASN A 296 31.41 13.73 4.91
CA ASN A 296 31.43 15.14 4.52
C ASN A 296 30.02 15.69 4.79
N LEU A 297 29.76 16.17 5.99
CA LEU A 297 28.49 16.82 6.39
C LEU A 297 28.28 18.19 5.72
N ASN A 298 29.19 18.64 4.84
CA ASN A 298 29.10 19.93 4.19
C ASN A 298 29.68 19.87 2.76
N PRO A 299 28.89 19.45 1.74
CA PRO A 299 29.35 19.46 0.35
C PRO A 299 29.64 20.87 -0.19
N ASP A 300 29.06 21.92 0.43
CA ASP A 300 29.17 23.30 -0.05
C ASP A 300 30.40 24.05 0.42
N LYS A 301 31.25 23.49 1.29
CA LYS A 301 32.50 24.13 1.72
C LYS A 301 33.71 23.90 0.80
N LYS A 302 33.56 23.20 -0.31
CA LYS A 302 34.66 22.97 -1.29
C LYS A 302 34.63 23.93 -2.49
N LYS A 303 33.80 24.96 -2.48
CA LYS A 303 33.86 26.06 -3.48
C LYS A 303 34.06 27.38 -2.78
N LYS A 304 35.24 27.64 -2.29
CA LYS A 304 35.85 28.97 -2.10
C LYS A 304 37.35 28.84 -2.29
#